data_936a0751d468e73b7ed21482e8656600
#
_entry.id   936a0751d468e73b7ed21482e8656600
#
_cell.length_a   1.000
_cell.length_b   1.000
_cell.length_c   1.000
_cell.angle_alpha   90.00
_cell.angle_beta   90.00
_cell.angle_gamma   90.00
#
_symmetry.space_group_name_H-M   'P 1'
#
loop_
_entity.id
_entity.type
_entity.pdbx_description
1 polymer ?
#
loop_
_entity_poly.entity_id
_entity_poly.type
_entity_poly.pdbx_seq_one_letter_code
_entity_poly.pdbx_strand_id
1 'polypeptide(L)'
;MIAGGIGDTITKNRLVDNAKVGIALAPSVGLQAVPTPATGNQVTGNVVQGSGLADLAAILPGANDRNCFTGNTFTRSAPADIERAMPCTGVGTGDLTAGALDIRQFLDTSKNPSGRPYQQTPVPAKQRNLARAARAPARPAGAPAALDVAAISVPVAG
;
A
#
# COMPACT_ATOMS: atom_id res chain seq x y z
N MET A 1 3.77 -2.51 0.01
CA MET A 1 4.68 -1.57 -0.69
C MET A 1 4.61 -1.83 -2.18
N ILE A 2 4.53 -0.76 -2.98
CA ILE A 2 4.82 -0.81 -4.42
C ILE A 2 6.27 -0.33 -4.60
N ALA A 3 7.15 -1.20 -5.08
CA ALA A 3 8.55 -0.88 -5.34
C ALA A 3 8.81 -0.94 -6.84
N GLY A 4 8.96 0.21 -7.49
CA GLY A 4 9.15 0.32 -8.93
C GLY A 4 7.96 -0.15 -9.77
N GLY A 5 6.75 -0.17 -9.20
CA GLY A 5 5.52 -0.55 -9.90
C GLY A 5 5.07 0.53 -10.88
N ILE A 6 4.43 0.11 -11.97
CA ILE A 6 3.92 1.01 -13.01
C ILE A 6 2.44 0.75 -13.23
N GLY A 7 1.60 1.75 -12.95
CA GLY A 7 0.16 1.66 -13.17
C GLY A 7 -0.60 0.76 -12.21
N ASP A 8 -0.03 0.48 -11.03
CA ASP A 8 -0.69 -0.37 -10.04
C ASP A 8 -1.80 0.38 -9.30
N THR A 9 -2.81 -0.35 -8.84
CA THR A 9 -3.88 0.19 -8.01
C THR A 9 -3.97 -0.54 -6.67
N ILE A 10 -3.88 0.21 -5.57
CA ILE A 10 -4.14 -0.27 -4.21
C ILE A 10 -5.44 0.37 -3.74
N THR A 11 -6.47 -0.42 -3.55
CA THR A 11 -7.78 0.12 -3.18
C THR A 11 -8.55 -0.79 -2.23
N LYS A 12 -9.39 -0.17 -1.37
CA LYS A 12 -10.33 -0.85 -0.46
C LYS A 12 -9.67 -1.86 0.49
N ASN A 13 -8.45 -1.58 0.94
CA ASN A 13 -7.77 -2.38 1.96
C ASN A 13 -7.91 -1.76 3.34
N ARG A 14 -7.84 -2.61 4.37
CA ARG A 14 -7.67 -2.20 5.77
C ARG A 14 -6.33 -2.70 6.27
N LEU A 15 -5.48 -1.78 6.73
CA LEU A 15 -4.16 -2.07 7.31
C LEU A 15 -4.08 -1.43 8.69
N VAL A 16 -3.66 -2.20 9.69
CA VAL A 16 -3.60 -1.74 11.09
C VAL A 16 -2.25 -2.15 11.69
N ASP A 17 -1.68 -1.26 12.50
CA ASP A 17 -0.50 -1.51 13.34
C ASP A 17 0.73 -2.06 12.57
N ASN A 18 1.01 -1.50 11.41
CA ASN A 18 2.21 -1.87 10.68
C ASN A 18 3.47 -1.29 11.38
N ALA A 19 4.52 -2.08 11.51
CA ALA A 19 5.73 -1.68 12.24
C ALA A 19 6.36 -0.38 11.68
N LYS A 20 6.25 -0.13 10.39
CA LYS A 20 6.84 1.05 9.74
C LYS A 20 5.80 1.84 8.96
N VAL A 21 5.41 1.37 7.79
CA VAL A 21 4.51 2.06 6.88
C VAL A 21 3.40 1.11 6.47
N GLY A 22 2.17 1.61 6.45
CA GLY A 22 1.02 0.84 6.00
C GLY A 22 1.06 0.62 4.49
N ILE A 23 0.98 1.70 3.71
CA ILE A 23 1.11 1.66 2.24
C ILE A 23 2.24 2.61 1.84
N ALA A 24 3.21 2.11 1.08
CA ALA A 24 4.31 2.91 0.55
C ALA A 24 4.47 2.74 -0.96
N LEU A 25 4.67 3.85 -1.65
CA LEU A 25 5.23 3.91 -3.00
C LEU A 25 6.71 4.26 -2.88
N ALA A 26 7.57 3.49 -3.52
CA ALA A 26 9.02 3.71 -3.52
C ALA A 26 9.62 3.25 -4.86
N PRO A 27 10.80 3.75 -5.26
CA PRO A 27 11.52 3.15 -6.35
C PRO A 27 11.94 1.72 -5.99
N SER A 28 12.15 0.86 -6.96
CA SER A 28 12.82 -0.41 -6.68
C SER A 28 14.27 -0.13 -6.28
N VAL A 29 14.64 -0.60 -5.11
CA VAL A 29 16.04 -0.58 -4.63
C VAL A 29 16.48 -2.02 -4.46
N GLY A 30 17.57 -2.41 -5.05
CA GLY A 30 18.03 -3.79 -4.95
C GLY A 30 19.11 -4.16 -5.97
N LEU A 31 19.01 -5.35 -6.54
CA LEU A 31 20.03 -5.94 -7.42
C LEU A 31 20.18 -5.27 -8.80
N GLN A 32 19.38 -4.25 -9.10
CA GLN A 32 19.46 -3.51 -10.36
C GLN A 32 20.42 -2.32 -10.23
N ALA A 33 21.23 -2.09 -11.24
CA ALA A 33 22.18 -0.97 -11.30
C ALA A 33 21.47 0.39 -11.30
N VAL A 34 20.22 0.45 -11.81
CA VAL A 34 19.41 1.66 -11.84
C VAL A 34 18.06 1.39 -11.17
N PRO A 35 17.68 2.18 -10.16
CA PRO A 35 16.37 2.05 -9.55
C PRO A 35 15.24 2.27 -10.56
N THR A 36 14.24 1.40 -10.59
CA THR A 36 13.03 1.62 -11.37
C THR A 36 12.10 2.55 -10.58
N PRO A 37 11.65 3.66 -11.15
CA PRO A 37 10.73 4.57 -10.45
C PRO A 37 9.35 3.92 -10.28
N ALA A 38 8.63 4.31 -9.22
CA ALA A 38 7.21 4.02 -9.10
C ALA A 38 6.44 5.09 -9.90
N THR A 39 5.62 4.67 -10.88
CA THR A 39 5.03 5.57 -11.87
C THR A 39 3.55 5.25 -12.10
N GLY A 40 2.68 6.26 -12.08
CA GLY A 40 1.28 6.13 -12.46
C GLY A 40 0.44 5.25 -11.51
N ASN A 41 0.90 5.04 -10.29
CA ASN A 41 0.20 4.19 -9.33
C ASN A 41 -0.92 4.97 -8.59
N GLN A 42 -1.98 4.28 -8.23
CA GLN A 42 -3.13 4.84 -7.54
C GLN A 42 -3.34 4.17 -6.18
N VAL A 43 -3.48 4.97 -5.14
CA VAL A 43 -3.79 4.50 -3.78
C VAL A 43 -5.09 5.15 -3.34
N THR A 44 -6.19 4.40 -3.32
CA THR A 44 -7.52 4.99 -3.19
C THR A 44 -8.44 4.22 -2.24
N GLY A 45 -9.17 4.96 -1.39
CA GLY A 45 -10.22 4.39 -0.54
C GLY A 45 -9.75 3.32 0.45
N ASN A 46 -8.50 3.36 0.89
CA ASN A 46 -7.98 2.46 1.91
C ASN A 46 -8.19 3.03 3.32
N VAL A 47 -8.27 2.17 4.31
CA VAL A 47 -8.22 2.52 5.74
C VAL A 47 -6.90 2.04 6.30
N VAL A 48 -6.04 2.97 6.72
CA VAL A 48 -4.70 2.66 7.22
C VAL A 48 -4.46 3.38 8.53
N GLN A 49 -4.13 2.66 9.59
CA GLN A 49 -4.04 3.20 10.95
C GLN A 49 -2.90 2.56 11.75
N GLY A 50 -2.35 3.35 12.69
CA GLY A 50 -1.41 2.83 13.70
C GLY A 50 -0.03 2.45 13.18
N SER A 51 0.35 2.86 11.98
CA SER A 51 1.66 2.52 11.45
C SER A 51 2.79 3.32 12.14
N GLY A 52 3.95 2.69 12.36
CA GLY A 52 5.04 3.23 13.17
C GLY A 52 5.66 4.52 12.63
N LEU A 53 5.90 4.63 11.34
CA LEU A 53 6.47 5.82 10.70
C LEU A 53 5.40 6.68 10.01
N ALA A 54 4.60 6.07 9.14
CA ALA A 54 3.51 6.71 8.44
C ALA A 54 2.47 5.68 8.01
N ASP A 55 1.20 6.07 7.95
CA ASP A 55 0.16 5.20 7.41
C ASP A 55 0.27 5.14 5.88
N LEU A 56 0.45 6.29 5.25
CA LEU A 56 0.71 6.40 3.81
C LEU A 56 2.07 7.05 3.56
N ALA A 57 2.85 6.54 2.61
CA ALA A 57 4.11 7.15 2.23
C ALA A 57 4.35 7.14 0.72
N ALA A 58 4.97 8.22 0.23
CA ALA A 58 5.55 8.30 -1.10
C ALA A 58 7.04 8.65 -0.94
N ILE A 59 7.89 7.65 -1.11
CA ILE A 59 9.35 7.78 -0.99
C ILE A 59 9.89 7.88 -2.41
N LEU A 60 9.67 9.03 -3.04
CA LEU A 60 9.99 9.26 -4.44
C LEU A 60 11.20 10.19 -4.55
N PRO A 61 12.29 9.77 -5.20
CA PRO A 61 13.43 10.65 -5.48
C PRO A 61 13.05 11.60 -6.62
N GLY A 62 12.78 12.85 -6.31
CA GLY A 62 12.43 13.86 -7.31
C GLY A 62 10.93 14.11 -7.44
N ALA A 63 10.48 14.41 -8.65
CA ALA A 63 9.09 14.75 -8.91
C ALA A 63 8.17 13.53 -8.87
N ASN A 64 6.90 13.75 -8.51
CA ASN A 64 5.87 12.74 -8.62
C ASN A 64 5.63 12.41 -10.12
N ASP A 65 5.81 11.15 -10.48
CA ASP A 65 5.51 10.67 -11.82
C ASP A 65 4.12 10.02 -11.86
N ARG A 66 3.10 10.87 -11.88
CA ARG A 66 1.68 10.48 -12.01
C ARG A 66 1.15 9.50 -10.96
N ASN A 67 1.84 9.35 -9.83
CA ASN A 67 1.27 8.61 -8.70
C ASN A 67 0.24 9.48 -8.00
N CYS A 68 -0.81 8.89 -7.46
CA CYS A 68 -1.85 9.65 -6.79
C CYS A 68 -2.48 8.94 -5.59
N PHE A 69 -3.01 9.74 -4.67
CA PHE A 69 -3.71 9.31 -3.47
C PHE A 69 -5.05 10.03 -3.38
N THR A 70 -6.12 9.32 -3.03
CA THR A 70 -7.42 9.97 -2.80
C THR A 70 -8.38 9.11 -1.97
N GLY A 71 -9.16 9.75 -1.10
CA GLY A 71 -10.22 9.13 -0.33
C GLY A 71 -9.76 8.05 0.65
N ASN A 72 -8.50 8.06 1.07
CA ASN A 72 -8.00 7.16 2.08
C ASN A 72 -8.29 7.70 3.48
N THR A 73 -8.54 6.83 4.43
CA THR A 73 -8.61 7.16 5.87
C THR A 73 -7.27 6.84 6.51
N PHE A 74 -6.58 7.84 7.03
CA PHE A 74 -5.27 7.69 7.66
C PHE A 74 -5.04 8.80 8.70
N THR A 75 -4.03 8.66 9.55
CA THR A 75 -3.65 9.66 10.55
C THR A 75 -2.38 10.41 10.17
N ARG A 76 -1.39 9.70 9.65
CA ARG A 76 -0.08 10.26 9.29
C ARG A 76 0.32 9.89 7.89
N SER A 77 0.86 10.84 7.14
CA SER A 77 1.47 10.58 5.84
C SER A 77 2.85 11.20 5.71
N ALA A 78 3.63 10.67 4.78
CA ALA A 78 4.93 11.17 4.38
C ALA A 78 5.03 11.18 2.83
N PRO A 79 4.99 12.34 2.15
CA PRO A 79 4.93 13.69 2.73
C PRO A 79 3.64 13.97 3.51
N ALA A 80 3.67 15.02 4.34
CA ALA A 80 2.47 15.50 5.01
C ALA A 80 1.40 15.89 3.98
N ASP A 81 0.13 15.69 4.32
CA ASP A 81 -0.99 15.97 3.42
C ASP A 81 -0.85 15.30 2.03
N ILE A 82 -0.44 14.05 2.00
CA ILE A 82 -0.10 13.32 0.77
C ILE A 82 -1.21 13.38 -0.30
N GLU A 83 -2.48 13.35 0.09
CA GLU A 83 -3.60 13.45 -0.86
C GLU A 83 -3.73 14.84 -1.47
N ARG A 84 -3.32 15.88 -0.75
CA ARG A 84 -3.25 17.24 -1.29
C ARG A 84 -2.00 17.44 -2.14
N ALA A 85 -0.90 16.80 -1.78
CA ALA A 85 0.33 16.86 -2.57
C ALA A 85 0.20 16.13 -3.91
N MET A 86 -0.48 14.99 -3.92
CA MET A 86 -0.63 14.10 -5.07
C MET A 86 -2.07 13.60 -5.22
N PRO A 87 -3.05 14.45 -5.50
CA PRO A 87 -4.44 14.02 -5.71
C PRO A 87 -4.60 13.23 -7.00
N CYS A 88 -5.56 12.31 -7.05
CA CYS A 88 -5.90 11.59 -8.29
C CYS A 88 -6.72 12.43 -9.27
N THR A 89 -7.26 13.56 -8.83
CA THR A 89 -8.01 14.51 -9.67
C THR A 89 -7.55 15.94 -9.40
N GLY A 90 -7.49 16.76 -10.44
CA GLY A 90 -7.04 18.14 -10.30
C GLY A 90 -5.51 18.29 -10.18
N VAL A 91 -5.08 19.45 -9.74
CA VAL A 91 -3.65 19.79 -9.58
C VAL A 91 -3.30 19.77 -8.10
N GLY A 92 -2.34 18.94 -7.71
CA GLY A 92 -1.81 18.91 -6.35
C GLY A 92 -0.76 19.99 -6.10
N THR A 93 -0.38 20.15 -4.84
CA THR A 93 0.71 21.08 -4.47
C THR A 93 2.06 20.62 -5.01
N GLY A 94 2.23 19.32 -5.24
CA GLY A 94 3.50 18.73 -5.64
C GLY A 94 4.59 18.78 -4.58
N ASP A 95 4.27 19.24 -3.37
CA ASP A 95 5.26 19.30 -2.29
C ASP A 95 5.47 17.90 -1.69
N LEU A 96 6.59 17.30 -2.08
CA LEU A 96 7.03 16.00 -1.59
C LEU A 96 8.06 16.11 -0.46
N THR A 97 8.37 17.32 0.02
CA THR A 97 9.44 17.57 0.98
C THR A 97 8.95 17.70 2.41
N ALA A 98 7.76 18.27 2.61
CA ALA A 98 7.18 18.47 3.94
C ALA A 98 6.91 17.12 4.63
N GLY A 99 7.70 16.77 5.63
CA GLY A 99 7.56 15.49 6.34
C GLY A 99 7.95 14.27 5.52
N ALA A 100 8.78 14.44 4.50
CA ALA A 100 9.26 13.33 3.67
C ALA A 100 9.96 12.24 4.51
N LEU A 101 9.74 10.99 4.15
CA LEU A 101 10.39 9.84 4.78
C LEU A 101 11.66 9.49 3.98
N ASP A 102 12.80 9.44 4.68
CA ASP A 102 14.03 8.92 4.08
C ASP A 102 13.90 7.41 3.85
N ILE A 103 14.21 6.96 2.63
CA ILE A 103 14.19 5.54 2.28
C ILE A 103 15.06 4.69 3.22
N ARG A 104 16.12 5.26 3.78
CA ARG A 104 16.98 4.58 4.74
C ARG A 104 16.23 4.24 6.04
N GLN A 105 15.38 5.14 6.53
CA GLN A 105 14.52 4.87 7.70
C GLN A 105 13.54 3.75 7.41
N PHE A 106 13.01 3.72 6.20
CA PHE A 106 12.12 2.65 5.75
C PHE A 106 12.85 1.31 5.65
N LEU A 107 14.07 1.28 5.14
CA LEU A 107 14.88 0.06 4.95
C LEU A 107 15.63 -0.38 6.21
N ASP A 108 15.74 0.48 7.23
CA ASP A 108 16.42 0.15 8.48
C ASP A 108 15.73 -1.01 9.21
N THR A 109 16.35 -2.18 9.19
CA THR A 109 15.83 -3.39 9.83
C THR A 109 16.14 -3.46 11.33
N SER A 110 17.02 -2.60 11.84
CA SER A 110 17.43 -2.61 13.26
C SER A 110 16.29 -2.30 14.22
N LYS A 111 15.28 -1.58 13.74
CA LYS A 111 14.07 -1.20 14.49
C LYS A 111 12.86 -2.09 14.19
N ASN A 112 13.03 -3.12 13.40
CA ASN A 112 11.95 -4.07 13.20
C ASN A 112 11.75 -4.84 14.53
N PRO A 113 10.49 -5.09 14.93
CA PRO A 113 10.26 -5.98 16.06
C PRO A 113 10.99 -7.29 15.76
N SER A 114 11.72 -7.80 16.75
CA SER A 114 12.42 -9.08 16.62
C SER A 114 11.37 -10.14 16.30
N GLY A 115 11.28 -10.50 15.03
CA GLY A 115 10.41 -11.57 14.60
C GLY A 115 10.86 -12.88 15.25
N ARG A 116 9.95 -13.63 15.86
CA ARG A 116 10.24 -15.02 16.16
C ARG A 116 10.55 -15.72 14.84
N PRO A 117 11.57 -16.56 14.77
CA PRO A 117 11.78 -17.41 13.61
C PRO A 117 10.45 -18.07 13.25
N TYR A 118 10.08 -18.10 11.99
CA TYR A 118 8.77 -18.64 11.58
C TYR A 118 8.53 -20.06 12.08
N GLN A 119 9.59 -20.86 12.27
CA GLN A 119 9.56 -22.21 12.86
C GLN A 119 9.14 -22.21 14.32
N GLN A 120 9.31 -21.10 15.04
CA GLN A 120 8.92 -20.96 16.46
C GLN A 120 7.62 -20.15 16.61
N THR A 121 7.06 -19.69 15.51
CA THR A 121 5.79 -19.00 15.52
C THR A 121 4.67 -20.04 15.63
N PRO A 122 3.79 -19.98 16.65
CA PRO A 122 2.67 -20.88 16.71
C PRO A 122 1.89 -20.85 15.40
N VAL A 123 1.53 -22.00 14.89
CA VAL A 123 0.65 -22.08 13.71
C VAL A 123 -0.60 -21.25 14.03
N PRO A 124 -0.99 -20.29 13.19
CA PRO A 124 -2.21 -19.51 13.39
C PRO A 124 -3.38 -20.46 13.61
N ALA A 125 -4.29 -20.10 14.51
CA ALA A 125 -5.51 -20.87 14.69
C ALA A 125 -6.11 -21.14 13.31
N LYS A 126 -6.48 -22.39 13.05
CA LYS A 126 -7.03 -22.82 11.76
C LYS A 126 -8.14 -21.83 11.40
N GLN A 127 -7.93 -21.04 10.38
CA GLN A 127 -8.97 -20.14 9.90
C GLN A 127 -10.22 -20.97 9.68
N ARG A 128 -11.35 -20.49 10.20
CA ARG A 128 -12.63 -21.12 9.87
C ARG A 128 -12.64 -21.29 8.37
N ASN A 129 -12.70 -22.54 7.90
CA ASN A 129 -12.79 -22.78 6.48
C ASN A 129 -13.85 -21.80 5.96
N LEU A 130 -13.47 -20.90 5.08
CA LEU A 130 -14.43 -20.29 4.17
C LEU A 130 -15.33 -21.45 3.76
N ALA A 131 -16.60 -21.41 4.14
CA ALA A 131 -17.55 -22.48 3.86
C ALA A 131 -17.24 -22.93 2.45
N ARG A 132 -16.91 -24.23 2.26
CA ARG A 132 -16.43 -24.76 0.98
C ARG A 132 -17.18 -24.03 -0.09
N ALA A 133 -16.50 -23.07 -0.77
CA ALA A 133 -17.13 -22.33 -1.84
C ALA A 133 -17.72 -23.39 -2.74
N ALA A 134 -19.04 -23.44 -2.80
CA ALA A 134 -19.75 -24.42 -3.60
C ALA A 134 -19.01 -24.37 -4.94
N ARG A 135 -18.44 -25.50 -5.34
CA ARG A 135 -17.48 -25.65 -6.43
C ARG A 135 -17.76 -24.60 -7.47
N ALA A 136 -16.90 -23.58 -7.57
CA ALA A 136 -17.19 -22.42 -8.37
C ALA A 136 -17.69 -22.90 -9.72
N PRO A 137 -18.83 -22.42 -10.20
CA PRO A 137 -19.34 -22.86 -11.48
C PRO A 137 -18.22 -22.73 -12.50
N ALA A 138 -18.06 -23.72 -13.37
CA ALA A 138 -17.02 -23.73 -14.38
C ALA A 138 -16.93 -22.34 -15.00
N ARG A 139 -15.78 -21.70 -14.93
CA ARG A 139 -15.59 -20.33 -15.43
C ARG A 139 -16.11 -20.28 -16.86
N PRO A 140 -17.07 -19.41 -17.19
CA PRO A 140 -17.51 -19.27 -18.56
C PRO A 140 -16.28 -18.99 -19.44
N ALA A 141 -16.17 -19.65 -20.57
CA ALA A 141 -15.18 -19.34 -21.58
C ALA A 141 -15.50 -17.94 -22.15
N GLY A 142 -14.93 -16.91 -21.54
CA GLY A 142 -15.13 -15.50 -21.91
C GLY A 142 -14.19 -14.60 -21.13
N ALA A 143 -13.99 -13.38 -21.61
CA ALA A 143 -13.20 -12.38 -20.88
C ALA A 143 -13.71 -12.27 -19.44
N PRO A 144 -12.81 -12.12 -18.42
CA PRO A 144 -13.25 -11.89 -17.06
C PRO A 144 -14.16 -10.66 -17.05
N ALA A 145 -15.32 -10.78 -16.38
CA ALA A 145 -16.17 -9.63 -16.15
C ALA A 145 -15.32 -8.53 -15.49
N ALA A 146 -15.45 -7.31 -15.94
CA ALA A 146 -14.77 -6.19 -15.33
C ALA A 146 -15.09 -6.19 -13.82
N LEU A 147 -14.04 -6.17 -13.00
CA LEU A 147 -14.20 -6.11 -11.55
C LEU A 147 -14.83 -4.77 -11.20
N ASP A 148 -16.02 -4.78 -10.60
CA ASP A 148 -16.63 -3.57 -10.06
C ASP A 148 -15.96 -3.23 -8.72
N VAL A 149 -14.91 -2.43 -8.81
CA VAL A 149 -14.14 -1.98 -7.64
C VAL A 149 -15.00 -1.12 -6.70
N ALA A 150 -16.02 -0.44 -7.21
CA ALA A 150 -16.89 0.39 -6.40
C ALA A 150 -17.79 -0.44 -5.47
N ALA A 151 -18.11 -1.66 -5.86
CA ALA A 151 -18.91 -2.59 -5.06
C ALA A 151 -18.12 -3.26 -3.93
N ILE A 152 -16.77 -3.16 -3.92
CA ILE A 152 -15.94 -3.75 -2.88
C ILE A 152 -15.94 -2.86 -1.65
N SER A 153 -16.37 -3.37 -0.49
CA SER A 153 -16.28 -2.68 0.79
C SER A 153 -14.92 -2.88 1.45
N VAL A 154 -14.50 -1.90 2.26
CA VAL A 154 -13.31 -2.06 3.12
C VAL A 154 -13.63 -3.11 4.19
N PRO A 155 -12.79 -4.14 4.39
CA PRO A 155 -13.01 -5.12 5.46
C PRO A 155 -13.08 -4.46 6.83
N VAL A 156 -14.05 -4.85 7.65
CA VAL A 156 -14.13 -4.40 9.05
C VAL A 156 -13.16 -5.18 9.92
N ALA A 157 -12.64 -4.54 10.97
CA ALA A 157 -11.85 -5.25 11.97
C ALA A 157 -12.75 -6.23 12.70
N GLY A 158 -12.37 -7.50 12.78
CA GLY A 158 -13.00 -8.52 13.62
C GLY A 158 -12.59 -8.39 15.07
#